data_5ae4b13a824e8bbb04971bab2c502eac
#
_entry.id   5ae4b13a824e8bbb04971bab2c502eac
#
_cell.length_a   1.000
_cell.length_b   1.000
_cell.length_c   1.000
_cell.angle_alpha   90.00
_cell.angle_beta   90.00
_cell.angle_gamma   90.00
#
_symmetry.space_group_name_H-M   'P 1'
#
loop_
_entity.id
_entity.type
_entity.pdbx_description
1 polymer ?
#
loop_
_entity_poly.entity_id
_entity_poly.type
_entity_poly.pdbx_seq_one_letter_code
_entity_poly.pdbx_strand_id
1 'polypeptide(L)'
;NLLTISLLKEKESVAYEILQKYHVDVEELIYLLQEKSAFETPLDQISTLVNINKKVKNKKYKIIGRENEIEQICTILSKKEKNNVLIIGEAGVGKSAIVEKLAMMINHHQVVDSLKNKIIYELSLSSLVAGTKYRGEFEEKFKKIIDKVKNLDNVIIFIDEIHNVIGAGGAEGAIDASNILKPYLARKDMTVIGATTIDEYYKHFEKDHAMNRRFSLVTLKENTKEETFEILKGIKCYYENFHHIKISDTILKELINLVDQHIKNRTYPDKA
;
A
#
# COMPACT_ATOMS: atom_id res chain seq x y z
N ASN A 1 -16.64 -18.43 6.46
CA ASN A 1 -16.82 -18.05 5.03
C ASN A 1 -16.49 -19.19 4.05
N LEU A 2 -15.39 -19.92 4.17
CA LEU A 2 -15.06 -21.07 3.30
C LEU A 2 -16.11 -22.18 3.40
N LEU A 3 -16.56 -22.52 4.60
CA LEU A 3 -17.64 -23.48 4.85
C LEU A 3 -18.96 -23.04 4.21
N THR A 4 -19.31 -21.76 4.32
CA THR A 4 -20.51 -21.19 3.73
C THR A 4 -20.47 -21.26 2.21
N ILE A 5 -19.32 -20.93 1.61
CA ILE A 5 -19.10 -21.00 0.16
C ILE A 5 -19.18 -22.47 -0.33
N SER A 6 -18.60 -23.42 0.40
CA SER A 6 -18.68 -24.84 0.06
C SER A 6 -20.13 -25.34 0.11
N LEU A 7 -20.88 -24.99 1.14
CA LEU A 7 -22.32 -25.33 1.26
C LEU A 7 -23.16 -24.75 0.12
N LEU A 8 -22.87 -23.50 -0.29
CA LEU A 8 -23.58 -22.84 -1.38
C LEU A 8 -23.22 -23.36 -2.77
N LYS A 9 -22.05 -23.98 -2.94
CA LYS A 9 -21.65 -24.66 -4.19
C LYS A 9 -22.31 -26.02 -4.38
N GLU A 10 -22.79 -26.60 -3.30
CA GLU A 10 -23.46 -27.90 -3.33
C GLU A 10 -24.95 -27.67 -3.66
N LYS A 11 -25.31 -27.85 -4.94
CA LYS A 11 -26.66 -27.57 -5.48
C LYS A 11 -27.77 -28.40 -4.82
N GLU A 12 -27.43 -29.53 -4.20
CA GLU A 12 -28.34 -30.41 -3.45
C GLU A 12 -28.46 -30.04 -1.97
N SER A 13 -27.77 -28.94 -1.53
CA SER A 13 -27.86 -28.51 -0.15
C SER A 13 -29.17 -27.80 0.16
N VAL A 14 -29.70 -28.01 1.35
CA VAL A 14 -30.89 -27.32 1.85
C VAL A 14 -30.72 -25.80 1.82
N ALA A 15 -29.50 -25.31 2.03
CA ALA A 15 -29.19 -23.89 1.96
C ALA A 15 -29.37 -23.34 0.53
N TYR A 16 -28.96 -24.08 -0.49
CA TYR A 16 -29.13 -23.70 -1.90
C TYR A 16 -30.61 -23.65 -2.27
N GLU A 17 -31.42 -24.67 -1.90
CA GLU A 17 -32.86 -24.71 -2.16
C GLU A 17 -33.62 -23.56 -1.48
N ILE A 18 -33.26 -23.23 -0.22
CA ILE A 18 -33.91 -22.11 0.49
C ILE A 18 -33.62 -20.79 -0.23
N LEU A 19 -32.36 -20.52 -0.63
CA LEU A 19 -32.03 -19.28 -1.31
C LEU A 19 -32.69 -19.15 -2.67
N GLN A 20 -32.79 -20.24 -3.44
CA GLN A 20 -33.54 -20.26 -4.69
C GLN A 20 -35.02 -19.95 -4.49
N LYS A 21 -35.64 -20.51 -3.43
CA LYS A 21 -37.04 -20.25 -3.07
C LYS A 21 -37.31 -18.77 -2.79
N TYR A 22 -36.34 -18.04 -2.28
CA TYR A 22 -36.40 -16.59 -2.03
C TYR A 22 -35.89 -15.75 -3.21
N HIS A 23 -35.67 -16.34 -4.39
CA HIS A 23 -35.19 -15.66 -5.59
C HIS A 23 -33.84 -14.96 -5.42
N VAL A 24 -32.96 -15.48 -4.53
CA VAL A 24 -31.64 -15.00 -4.37
C VAL A 24 -30.73 -15.63 -5.43
N ASP A 25 -29.98 -14.80 -6.17
CA ASP A 25 -28.95 -15.28 -7.08
C ASP A 25 -27.77 -15.86 -6.27
N VAL A 26 -27.71 -17.20 -6.23
CA VAL A 26 -26.70 -17.93 -5.43
C VAL A 26 -25.31 -17.77 -6.04
N GLU A 27 -25.20 -17.63 -7.36
CA GLU A 27 -23.90 -17.43 -8.03
C GLU A 27 -23.33 -16.04 -7.71
N GLU A 28 -24.18 -15.02 -7.75
CA GLU A 28 -23.83 -13.66 -7.32
C GLU A 28 -23.45 -13.63 -5.83
N LEU A 29 -24.19 -14.33 -4.98
CA LEU A 29 -23.89 -14.42 -3.55
C LEU A 29 -22.57 -15.15 -3.29
N ILE A 30 -22.28 -16.24 -3.98
CA ILE A 30 -20.99 -16.94 -3.91
C ILE A 30 -19.87 -16.01 -4.37
N TYR A 31 -20.04 -15.29 -5.46
CA TYR A 31 -19.09 -14.32 -5.97
C TYR A 31 -18.79 -13.22 -4.92
N LEU A 32 -19.82 -12.62 -4.34
CA LEU A 32 -19.70 -11.60 -3.29
C LEU A 32 -19.01 -12.14 -2.02
N LEU A 33 -19.32 -13.37 -1.62
CA LEU A 33 -18.68 -14.02 -0.47
C LEU A 33 -17.21 -14.36 -0.75
N GLN A 34 -16.87 -14.78 -1.97
CA GLN A 34 -15.51 -15.03 -2.40
C GLN A 34 -14.71 -13.72 -2.45
N GLU A 35 -15.29 -12.66 -3.01
CA GLU A 35 -14.69 -11.33 -3.07
C GLU A 35 -14.46 -10.75 -1.66
N LYS A 36 -15.41 -10.96 -0.75
CA LYS A 36 -15.31 -10.51 0.64
C LYS A 36 -14.25 -11.28 1.44
N SER A 37 -14.06 -12.57 1.16
CA SER A 37 -13.07 -13.43 1.83
C SER A 37 -11.68 -13.36 1.21
N ALA A 38 -11.56 -12.96 -0.05
CA ALA A 38 -10.29 -12.93 -0.79
C ALA A 38 -9.23 -12.02 -0.13
N PHE A 39 -9.67 -10.96 0.58
CA PHE A 39 -8.78 -10.00 1.23
C PHE A 39 -8.83 -10.07 2.78
N GLU A 40 -9.34 -11.17 3.36
CA GLU A 40 -9.33 -11.39 4.81
C GLU A 40 -8.21 -12.36 5.19
N THR A 41 -7.37 -11.94 6.14
CA THR A 41 -6.33 -12.79 6.72
C THR A 41 -6.33 -12.68 8.25
N PRO A 42 -5.70 -13.62 8.96
CA PRO A 42 -5.49 -13.49 10.41
C PRO A 42 -4.73 -12.21 10.82
N LEU A 43 -4.05 -11.56 9.86
CA LEU A 43 -3.32 -10.30 10.10
C LEU A 43 -4.25 -9.11 10.36
N ASP A 44 -5.52 -9.16 9.91
CA ASP A 44 -6.49 -8.07 10.14
C ASP A 44 -6.79 -7.82 11.63
N GLN A 45 -6.47 -8.78 12.50
CA GLN A 45 -6.61 -8.65 13.96
C GLN A 45 -5.44 -7.91 14.62
N ILE A 46 -4.37 -7.63 13.86
CA ILE A 46 -3.18 -6.97 14.39
C ILE A 46 -3.35 -5.46 14.18
N SER A 47 -3.52 -4.72 15.27
CA SER A 47 -3.79 -3.26 15.23
C SER A 47 -2.70 -2.41 14.58
N THR A 48 -1.47 -2.93 14.49
CA THR A 48 -0.33 -2.26 13.84
C THR A 48 -0.24 -2.52 12.33
N LEU A 49 -1.11 -3.38 11.78
CA LEU A 49 -1.22 -3.68 10.36
C LEU A 49 -2.53 -3.14 9.80
N VAL A 50 -2.43 -2.33 8.77
CA VAL A 50 -3.59 -1.76 8.07
C VAL A 50 -3.71 -2.43 6.70
N ASN A 51 -4.81 -3.13 6.45
CA ASN A 51 -5.10 -3.74 5.16
C ASN A 51 -5.45 -2.66 4.13
N ILE A 52 -4.51 -2.35 3.22
CA ILE A 52 -4.69 -1.30 2.21
C ILE A 52 -5.78 -1.70 1.21
N ASN A 53 -5.88 -2.97 0.82
CA ASN A 53 -6.92 -3.43 -0.11
C ASN A 53 -8.33 -3.15 0.43
N LYS A 54 -8.56 -3.35 1.73
CA LYS A 54 -9.82 -2.99 2.40
C LYS A 54 -10.00 -1.48 2.50
N LYS A 55 -8.94 -0.75 2.88
CA LYS A 55 -8.94 0.71 3.01
C LYS A 55 -9.37 1.39 1.71
N VAL A 56 -8.83 0.93 0.57
CA VAL A 56 -9.11 1.55 -0.74
C VAL A 56 -10.45 1.12 -1.35
N LYS A 57 -11.02 -0.01 -0.93
CA LYS A 57 -12.34 -0.47 -1.41
C LYS A 57 -13.44 0.58 -1.18
N ASN A 58 -13.32 1.37 -0.13
CA ASN A 58 -14.28 2.42 0.24
C ASN A 58 -13.92 3.81 -0.30
N LYS A 59 -12.82 3.95 -1.03
CA LYS A 59 -12.43 5.25 -1.61
C LYS A 59 -13.32 5.60 -2.80
N LYS A 60 -13.91 6.80 -2.75
CA LYS A 60 -14.81 7.34 -3.77
C LYS A 60 -14.09 8.01 -4.95
N TYR A 61 -12.77 8.15 -4.89
CA TYR A 61 -11.97 8.79 -5.93
C TYR A 61 -10.88 7.87 -6.45
N LYS A 62 -10.55 8.03 -7.73
CA LYS A 62 -9.46 7.31 -8.40
C LYS A 62 -8.13 8.04 -8.15
N ILE A 63 -7.06 7.27 -7.98
CA ILE A 63 -5.70 7.82 -7.99
C ILE A 63 -5.24 7.90 -9.44
N ILE A 64 -4.88 9.10 -9.88
CA ILE A 64 -4.60 9.44 -11.28
C ILE A 64 -3.10 9.55 -11.51
N GLY A 65 -2.65 9.19 -12.72
CA GLY A 65 -1.25 9.24 -13.11
C GLY A 65 -0.40 8.11 -12.55
N ARG A 66 0.89 8.15 -12.81
CA ARG A 66 1.89 7.18 -12.34
C ARG A 66 1.78 5.79 -12.96
N GLU A 67 1.27 5.70 -14.20
CA GLU A 67 1.10 4.42 -14.90
C GLU A 67 2.44 3.71 -15.09
N ASN A 68 3.47 4.44 -15.51
CA ASN A 68 4.81 3.89 -15.77
C ASN A 68 5.46 3.36 -14.48
N GLU A 69 5.35 4.11 -13.39
CA GLU A 69 5.91 3.69 -12.10
C GLU A 69 5.15 2.49 -11.53
N ILE A 70 3.83 2.44 -11.69
CA ILE A 70 3.02 1.26 -11.33
C ILE A 70 3.44 0.04 -12.12
N GLU A 71 3.63 0.16 -13.44
CA GLU A 71 4.09 -0.94 -14.28
C GLU A 71 5.47 -1.46 -13.84
N GLN A 72 6.38 -0.56 -13.51
CA GLN A 72 7.69 -0.91 -12.95
C GLN A 72 7.54 -1.67 -11.63
N ILE A 73 6.69 -1.19 -10.70
CA ILE A 73 6.42 -1.85 -9.42
C ILE A 73 5.84 -3.25 -9.66
N CYS A 74 4.84 -3.39 -10.53
CA CYS A 74 4.24 -4.68 -10.87
C CYS A 74 5.29 -5.64 -11.46
N THR A 75 6.14 -5.15 -12.35
CA THR A 75 7.23 -5.92 -12.96
C THR A 75 8.22 -6.41 -11.90
N ILE A 76 8.62 -5.55 -10.95
CA ILE A 76 9.55 -5.93 -9.89
C ILE A 76 8.92 -6.97 -8.96
N LEU A 77 7.68 -6.73 -8.48
CA LEU A 77 6.98 -7.63 -7.56
C LEU A 77 6.73 -9.03 -8.17
N SER A 78 6.67 -9.11 -9.50
CA SER A 78 6.46 -10.38 -10.22
C SER A 78 7.74 -11.17 -10.44
N LYS A 79 8.91 -10.61 -10.12
CA LYS A 79 10.19 -11.32 -10.28
C LYS A 79 10.32 -12.44 -9.24
N LYS A 80 10.98 -13.52 -9.66
CA LYS A 80 11.35 -14.63 -8.75
C LYS A 80 12.43 -14.19 -7.74
N GLU A 81 13.28 -13.25 -8.13
CA GLU A 81 14.39 -12.71 -7.33
C GLU A 81 14.33 -11.19 -7.31
N LYS A 82 14.80 -10.58 -6.20
CA LYS A 82 14.77 -9.13 -6.00
C LYS A 82 13.38 -8.54 -6.24
N ASN A 83 12.38 -9.16 -5.65
CA ASN A 83 10.98 -8.77 -5.76
C ASN A 83 10.55 -7.71 -4.73
N ASN A 84 11.49 -7.18 -3.95
CA ASN A 84 11.20 -6.06 -3.07
C ASN A 84 11.39 -4.73 -3.79
N VAL A 85 10.51 -3.78 -3.52
CA VAL A 85 10.49 -2.45 -4.13
C VAL A 85 10.87 -1.41 -3.09
N LEU A 86 11.77 -0.50 -3.44
CA LEU A 86 12.01 0.72 -2.69
C LEU A 86 11.59 1.92 -3.52
N ILE A 87 10.54 2.60 -3.07
CA ILE A 87 10.02 3.82 -3.69
C ILE A 87 10.76 5.00 -3.09
N ILE A 88 11.49 5.75 -3.92
CA ILE A 88 12.20 6.95 -3.50
C ILE A 88 11.61 8.20 -4.16
N GLY A 89 11.56 9.29 -3.46
CA GLY A 89 11.07 10.58 -3.98
C GLY A 89 10.87 11.60 -2.87
N GLU A 90 10.78 12.86 -3.23
CA GLU A 90 10.57 13.95 -2.29
C GLU A 90 9.31 13.77 -1.43
N ALA A 91 9.22 14.49 -0.31
CA ALA A 91 8.01 14.51 0.50
C ALA A 91 6.84 15.10 -0.34
N GLY A 92 5.66 14.50 -0.25
CA GLY A 92 4.47 15.00 -0.97
C GLY A 92 4.31 14.55 -2.42
N VAL A 93 5.26 13.80 -3.02
CA VAL A 93 5.15 13.34 -4.43
C VAL A 93 4.16 12.18 -4.65
N GLY A 94 3.56 11.64 -3.58
CA GLY A 94 2.54 10.60 -3.67
C GLY A 94 3.05 9.16 -3.50
N LYS A 95 4.13 8.92 -2.71
CA LYS A 95 4.66 7.56 -2.47
C LYS A 95 3.63 6.59 -1.88
N SER A 96 2.88 7.01 -0.88
CA SER A 96 1.84 6.19 -0.27
C SER A 96 0.62 6.03 -1.20
N ALA A 97 0.30 7.06 -2.00
CA ALA A 97 -0.79 7.03 -2.97
C ALA A 97 -0.57 5.99 -4.09
N ILE A 98 0.68 5.81 -4.56
CA ILE A 98 0.97 4.81 -5.60
C ILE A 98 0.75 3.38 -5.08
N VAL A 99 1.03 3.11 -3.79
CA VAL A 99 0.76 1.81 -3.16
C VAL A 99 -0.75 1.57 -3.02
N GLU A 100 -1.51 2.61 -2.68
CA GLU A 100 -2.97 2.55 -2.67
C GLU A 100 -3.55 2.31 -4.08
N LYS A 101 -2.97 2.95 -5.12
CA LYS A 101 -3.35 2.68 -6.53
C LYS A 101 -3.08 1.23 -6.90
N LEU A 102 -1.92 0.68 -6.52
CA LEU A 102 -1.61 -0.73 -6.73
C LEU A 102 -2.65 -1.66 -6.06
N ALA A 103 -3.03 -1.36 -4.82
CA ALA A 103 -4.07 -2.12 -4.11
C ALA A 103 -5.44 -2.03 -4.80
N MET A 104 -5.83 -0.86 -5.34
CA MET A 104 -7.02 -0.72 -6.16
C MET A 104 -6.96 -1.59 -7.42
N MET A 105 -5.83 -1.58 -8.14
CA MET A 105 -5.65 -2.40 -9.34
C MET A 105 -5.69 -3.90 -9.03
N ILE A 106 -5.14 -4.32 -7.89
CA ILE A 106 -5.26 -5.72 -7.41
C ILE A 106 -6.72 -6.08 -7.15
N ASN A 107 -7.47 -5.20 -6.45
CA ASN A 107 -8.89 -5.42 -6.15
C ASN A 107 -9.74 -5.55 -7.42
N HIS A 108 -9.39 -4.85 -8.49
CA HIS A 108 -10.08 -4.90 -9.79
C HIS A 108 -9.46 -5.91 -10.76
N HIS A 109 -8.52 -6.75 -10.32
CA HIS A 109 -7.79 -7.71 -11.15
C HIS A 109 -7.09 -7.08 -12.39
N GLN A 110 -6.74 -5.80 -12.30
CA GLN A 110 -6.04 -5.02 -13.33
C GLN A 110 -4.51 -5.12 -13.19
N VAL A 111 -4.03 -6.26 -12.77
CA VAL A 111 -2.61 -6.58 -12.57
C VAL A 111 -2.29 -7.93 -13.21
N VAL A 112 -1.00 -8.23 -13.35
CA VAL A 112 -0.54 -9.55 -13.82
C VAL A 112 -0.98 -10.67 -12.88
N ASP A 113 -1.14 -11.88 -13.40
CA ASP A 113 -1.71 -13.02 -12.67
C ASP A 113 -1.03 -13.31 -11.32
N SER A 114 0.28 -13.13 -11.25
CA SER A 114 1.07 -13.33 -10.03
C SER A 114 0.69 -12.38 -8.88
N LEU A 115 0.03 -11.27 -9.19
CA LEU A 115 -0.37 -10.24 -8.22
C LEU A 115 -1.86 -10.21 -7.91
N LYS A 116 -2.72 -10.88 -8.68
CA LYS A 116 -4.19 -10.82 -8.56
C LYS A 116 -4.73 -11.15 -7.16
N ASN A 117 -4.05 -12.03 -6.43
CA ASN A 117 -4.47 -12.48 -5.10
C ASN A 117 -3.60 -11.91 -3.97
N LYS A 118 -2.78 -10.91 -4.25
CA LYS A 118 -1.93 -10.30 -3.24
C LYS A 118 -2.72 -9.32 -2.38
N ILE A 119 -2.34 -9.26 -1.10
CA ILE A 119 -2.90 -8.32 -0.12
C ILE A 119 -1.76 -7.47 0.39
N ILE A 120 -1.94 -6.16 0.34
CA ILE A 120 -0.96 -5.19 0.83
C ILE A 120 -1.34 -4.76 2.24
N TYR A 121 -0.44 -4.99 3.19
CA TYR A 121 -0.56 -4.51 4.56
C TYR A 121 0.46 -3.40 4.82
N GLU A 122 -0.04 -2.24 5.22
CA GLU A 122 0.79 -1.16 5.75
C GLU A 122 1.18 -1.47 7.19
N LEU A 123 2.47 -1.50 7.47
CA LEU A 123 3.01 -1.63 8.81
C LEU A 123 3.19 -0.23 9.43
N SER A 124 2.34 0.12 10.39
CA SER A 124 2.41 1.38 11.12
C SER A 124 3.52 1.34 12.16
N LEU A 125 4.67 1.92 11.83
CA LEU A 125 5.81 2.01 12.75
C LEU A 125 5.49 2.87 13.96
N SER A 126 4.75 3.97 13.78
CA SER A 126 4.31 4.84 14.87
C SER A 126 3.44 4.11 15.89
N SER A 127 2.53 3.26 15.44
CA SER A 127 1.69 2.43 16.31
C SER A 127 2.51 1.35 17.04
N LEU A 128 3.54 0.84 16.41
CA LEU A 128 4.47 -0.11 17.03
C LEU A 128 5.26 0.54 18.16
N VAL A 129 5.83 1.72 17.91
CA VAL A 129 6.63 2.49 18.89
C VAL A 129 5.75 2.96 20.05
N ALA A 130 4.57 3.51 19.76
CA ALA A 130 3.64 4.01 20.80
C ALA A 130 3.22 2.93 21.82
N GLY A 131 3.27 1.67 21.43
CA GLY A 131 2.95 0.53 22.29
C GLY A 131 4.14 -0.11 23.00
N THR A 132 5.33 0.53 23.01
CA THR A 132 6.57 -0.02 23.59
C THR A 132 7.30 1.02 24.41
N LYS A 133 7.79 0.62 25.59
CA LYS A 133 8.59 1.50 26.47
C LYS A 133 10.11 1.30 26.26
N TYR A 134 10.49 0.13 25.79
CA TYR A 134 11.88 -0.25 25.62
C TYR A 134 12.13 -0.80 24.22
N ARG A 135 13.35 -0.61 23.71
CA ARG A 135 13.81 -1.11 22.41
C ARG A 135 13.53 -2.60 22.22
N GLY A 136 13.81 -3.44 23.23
CA GLY A 136 13.59 -4.89 23.15
C GLY A 136 12.13 -5.29 22.95
N GLU A 137 11.18 -4.53 23.52
CA GLU A 137 9.74 -4.76 23.31
C GLU A 137 9.33 -4.48 21.86
N PHE A 138 9.90 -3.43 21.27
CA PHE A 138 9.67 -3.12 19.86
C PHE A 138 10.22 -4.25 18.96
N GLU A 139 11.48 -4.65 19.18
CA GLU A 139 12.12 -5.71 18.40
C GLU A 139 11.34 -7.03 18.50
N GLU A 140 10.85 -7.38 19.69
CA GLU A 140 10.03 -8.58 19.92
C GLU A 140 8.68 -8.50 19.19
N LYS A 141 7.97 -7.37 19.31
CA LYS A 141 6.69 -7.16 18.61
C LYS A 141 6.85 -7.18 17.09
N PHE A 142 7.89 -6.47 16.61
CA PHE A 142 8.20 -6.43 15.18
C PHE A 142 8.50 -7.84 14.65
N LYS A 143 9.34 -8.60 15.34
CA LYS A 143 9.66 -9.99 14.99
C LYS A 143 8.42 -10.88 14.96
N LYS A 144 7.52 -10.77 15.97
CA LYS A 144 6.26 -11.53 15.99
C LYS A 144 5.37 -11.24 14.78
N ILE A 145 5.34 -9.99 14.30
CA ILE A 145 4.59 -9.62 13.10
C ILE A 145 5.23 -10.26 11.87
N ILE A 146 6.53 -10.12 11.71
CA ILE A 146 7.26 -10.70 10.57
C ILE A 146 7.11 -12.22 10.55
N ASP A 147 7.20 -12.89 11.70
CA ASP A 147 7.00 -14.34 11.80
C ASP A 147 5.59 -14.80 11.38
N LYS A 148 4.58 -13.97 11.58
CA LYS A 148 3.22 -14.26 11.08
C LYS A 148 3.10 -14.03 9.57
N VAL A 149 3.76 -13.01 9.04
CA VAL A 149 3.72 -12.64 7.63
C VAL A 149 4.46 -13.66 6.75
N LYS A 150 5.64 -14.15 7.17
CA LYS A 150 6.46 -15.09 6.39
C LYS A 150 5.76 -16.38 5.98
N ASN A 151 4.67 -16.74 6.65
CA ASN A 151 3.89 -17.94 6.33
C ASN A 151 2.74 -17.67 5.35
N LEU A 152 2.65 -16.45 4.82
CA LEU A 152 1.56 -15.99 3.95
C LEU A 152 2.12 -15.51 2.61
N ASP A 153 2.17 -16.41 1.64
CA ASP A 153 2.72 -16.13 0.30
C ASP A 153 2.00 -15.03 -0.47
N ASN A 154 0.73 -14.75 -0.11
CA ASN A 154 -0.10 -13.75 -0.76
C ASN A 154 -0.01 -12.36 -0.13
N VAL A 155 0.86 -12.14 0.86
CA VAL A 155 0.99 -10.87 1.57
C VAL A 155 2.19 -10.06 1.07
N ILE A 156 1.97 -8.76 0.88
CA ILE A 156 3.00 -7.76 0.64
C ILE A 156 2.97 -6.78 1.81
N ILE A 157 4.11 -6.53 2.45
CA ILE A 157 4.21 -5.53 3.52
C ILE A 157 4.66 -4.20 2.93
N PHE A 158 3.87 -3.16 3.16
CA PHE A 158 4.25 -1.79 2.88
C PHE A 158 4.77 -1.12 4.15
N ILE A 159 5.95 -0.51 4.07
CA ILE A 159 6.56 0.25 5.15
C ILE A 159 6.84 1.66 4.64
N ASP A 160 6.01 2.60 5.08
CA ASP A 160 6.30 4.01 4.82
C ASP A 160 7.43 4.50 5.72
N GLU A 161 8.22 5.45 5.24
CA GLU A 161 9.43 5.93 5.93
C GLU A 161 10.34 4.80 6.44
N ILE A 162 10.59 3.80 5.56
CA ILE A 162 11.34 2.58 5.91
C ILE A 162 12.75 2.89 6.47
N HIS A 163 13.30 4.06 6.24
CA HIS A 163 14.56 4.53 6.83
C HIS A 163 14.51 4.54 8.37
N ASN A 164 13.34 4.74 8.98
CA ASN A 164 13.16 4.66 10.44
C ASN A 164 13.41 3.24 11.01
N VAL A 165 13.33 2.23 10.16
CA VAL A 165 13.61 0.83 10.53
C VAL A 165 15.06 0.46 10.29
N ILE A 166 15.72 1.11 9.32
CA ILE A 166 17.01 0.66 8.75
C ILE A 166 18.19 1.50 9.21
N GLY A 167 18.00 2.72 9.64
CA GLY A 167 19.12 3.64 9.83
C GLY A 167 19.32 4.19 11.23
N ALA A 168 18.47 3.83 12.14
CA ALA A 168 18.44 4.46 13.46
C ALA A 168 19.52 4.00 14.45
N GLY A 169 20.43 3.10 14.04
CA GLY A 169 21.44 2.49 14.93
C GLY A 169 22.56 3.37 15.43
N GLY A 170 22.61 4.67 15.07
CA GLY A 170 23.71 5.57 15.42
C GLY A 170 23.45 6.54 16.56
N ALA A 171 22.21 6.73 17.00
CA ALA A 171 21.88 7.59 18.13
C ALA A 171 21.39 6.75 19.33
N GLU A 172 21.78 7.13 20.55
CA GLU A 172 21.27 6.49 21.77
C GLU A 172 19.74 6.57 21.79
N GLY A 173 19.08 5.39 21.73
CA GLY A 173 17.61 5.26 21.69
C GLY A 173 17.00 5.03 20.31
N ALA A 174 17.77 5.04 19.24
CA ALA A 174 17.27 4.76 17.90
C ALA A 174 17.02 3.26 17.66
N ILE A 175 15.92 2.97 17.00
CA ILE A 175 15.44 1.59 16.79
C ILE A 175 16.08 1.05 15.50
N ASP A 176 16.95 0.06 15.59
CA ASP A 176 17.51 -0.64 14.44
C ASP A 176 16.84 -2.00 14.28
N ALA A 177 15.77 -2.06 13.50
CA ALA A 177 15.12 -3.31 13.15
C ALA A 177 15.64 -3.91 11.83
N SER A 178 16.67 -3.30 11.22
CA SER A 178 17.29 -3.81 9.99
C SER A 178 17.82 -5.23 10.17
N ASN A 179 18.41 -5.50 11.35
CA ASN A 179 18.94 -6.82 11.68
C ASN A 179 17.85 -7.90 11.77
N ILE A 180 16.61 -7.50 12.07
CA ILE A 180 15.45 -8.41 12.07
C ILE A 180 14.98 -8.66 10.63
N LEU A 181 14.87 -7.61 9.79
CA LEU A 181 14.40 -7.73 8.40
C LEU A 181 15.37 -8.46 7.47
N LYS A 182 16.68 -8.19 7.60
CA LYS A 182 17.71 -8.73 6.71
C LYS A 182 17.63 -10.24 6.48
N PRO A 183 17.47 -11.11 7.51
CA PRO A 183 17.36 -12.55 7.30
C PRO A 183 16.15 -12.96 6.47
N TYR A 184 14.98 -12.35 6.70
CA TYR A 184 13.74 -12.69 5.99
C TYR A 184 13.78 -12.26 4.53
N LEU A 185 14.31 -11.07 4.25
CA LEU A 185 14.52 -10.58 2.89
C LEU A 185 15.58 -11.41 2.14
N ALA A 186 16.57 -11.97 2.87
CA ALA A 186 17.58 -12.83 2.30
C ALA A 186 17.02 -14.18 1.86
N ARG A 187 16.11 -14.76 2.65
CA ARG A 187 15.49 -16.06 2.40
C ARG A 187 14.30 -15.97 1.44
N LYS A 188 13.88 -14.75 1.07
CA LYS A 188 12.68 -14.52 0.25
C LYS A 188 11.38 -14.96 0.96
N ASP A 189 11.39 -14.98 2.27
CA ASP A 189 10.26 -15.40 3.09
C ASP A 189 9.12 -14.38 3.09
N MET A 190 9.37 -13.17 2.55
CA MET A 190 8.40 -12.07 2.48
C MET A 190 8.70 -11.10 1.33
N THR A 191 7.67 -10.41 0.87
CA THR A 191 7.77 -9.32 -0.12
C THR A 191 7.49 -7.99 0.55
N VAL A 192 8.38 -7.01 0.32
CA VAL A 192 8.30 -5.69 0.95
C VAL A 192 8.27 -4.59 -0.11
N ILE A 193 7.40 -3.62 0.08
CA ILE A 193 7.45 -2.31 -0.56
C ILE A 193 7.87 -1.31 0.52
N GLY A 194 9.03 -0.68 0.37
CA GLY A 194 9.46 0.42 1.24
C GLY A 194 9.26 1.76 0.54
N ALA A 195 8.99 2.81 1.30
CA ALA A 195 9.01 4.18 0.80
C ALA A 195 9.94 5.05 1.65
N THR A 196 10.70 5.95 1.00
CA THR A 196 11.60 6.88 1.69
C THR A 196 11.85 8.12 0.85
N THR A 197 12.45 9.15 1.44
CA THR A 197 12.93 10.32 0.69
C THR A 197 14.26 10.03 0.02
N ILE A 198 14.65 10.88 -0.94
CA ILE A 198 15.94 10.77 -1.64
C ILE A 198 17.09 10.94 -0.65
N ASP A 199 17.02 11.94 0.23
CA ASP A 199 18.05 12.22 1.22
C ASP A 199 18.24 11.07 2.22
N GLU A 200 17.13 10.51 2.73
CA GLU A 200 17.18 9.39 3.66
C GLU A 200 17.67 8.09 3.01
N TYR A 201 17.39 7.90 1.69
CA TYR A 201 17.96 6.81 0.92
C TYR A 201 19.49 6.86 0.92
N TYR A 202 20.08 8.01 0.59
CA TYR A 202 21.55 8.17 0.57
C TYR A 202 22.18 8.09 1.96
N LYS A 203 21.49 8.56 3.00
CA LYS A 203 22.01 8.49 4.37
C LYS A 203 22.06 7.08 4.92
N HIS A 204 21.00 6.28 4.68
CA HIS A 204 20.75 5.04 5.39
C HIS A 204 20.78 3.80 4.51
N PHE A 205 20.16 3.81 3.34
CA PHE A 205 20.03 2.64 2.47
C PHE A 205 21.26 2.38 1.61
N GLU A 206 21.80 3.40 0.99
CA GLU A 206 22.92 3.25 0.05
C GLU A 206 24.15 2.63 0.73
N LYS A 207 24.38 3.00 1.99
CA LYS A 207 25.48 2.50 2.83
C LYS A 207 25.29 1.06 3.28
N ASP A 208 24.04 0.59 3.38
CA ASP A 208 23.73 -0.79 3.74
C ASP A 208 23.66 -1.67 2.48
N HIS A 209 24.82 -2.14 2.04
CA HIS A 209 24.92 -3.00 0.85
C HIS A 209 24.04 -4.26 0.92
N ALA A 210 23.78 -4.77 2.12
CA ALA A 210 22.94 -5.96 2.29
C ALA A 210 21.48 -5.67 2.00
N MET A 211 20.97 -4.52 2.40
CA MET A 211 19.62 -4.06 2.09
C MET A 211 19.50 -3.60 0.63
N ASN A 212 20.43 -2.78 0.16
CA ASN A 212 20.40 -2.24 -1.20
C ASN A 212 20.35 -3.34 -2.28
N ARG A 213 21.07 -4.46 -2.09
CA ARG A 213 21.03 -5.60 -3.02
C ARG A 213 19.68 -6.33 -3.08
N ARG A 214 18.80 -6.13 -2.10
CA ARG A 214 17.51 -6.84 -1.97
C ARG A 214 16.33 -6.05 -2.46
N PHE A 215 16.50 -4.75 -2.64
CA PHE A 215 15.47 -3.86 -3.17
C PHE A 215 15.78 -3.43 -4.59
N SER A 216 14.74 -3.29 -5.40
CA SER A 216 14.79 -2.61 -6.70
C SER A 216 14.19 -1.22 -6.53
N LEU A 217 14.90 -0.20 -7.02
CA LEU A 217 14.52 1.20 -6.86
C LEU A 217 13.44 1.59 -7.88
N VAL A 218 12.45 2.34 -7.43
CA VAL A 218 11.50 3.07 -8.25
C VAL A 218 11.49 4.52 -7.80
N THR A 219 11.89 5.43 -8.70
CA THR A 219 11.98 6.85 -8.36
C THR A 219 10.72 7.57 -8.78
N LEU A 220 10.05 8.21 -7.83
CA LEU A 220 8.95 9.13 -8.08
C LEU A 220 9.46 10.55 -8.18
N LYS A 221 9.35 11.13 -9.36
CA LYS A 221 9.63 12.55 -9.59
C LYS A 221 8.44 13.41 -9.16
N GLU A 222 8.68 14.69 -8.89
CA GLU A 222 7.63 15.67 -8.74
C GLU A 222 6.74 15.70 -9.99
N ASN A 223 5.43 15.80 -9.81
CA ASN A 223 4.49 15.93 -10.92
C ASN A 223 4.67 17.29 -11.63
N THR A 224 4.44 17.31 -12.94
CA THR A 224 4.33 18.57 -13.68
C THR A 224 3.04 19.29 -13.32
N LYS A 225 2.92 20.57 -13.72
CA LYS A 225 1.69 21.33 -13.53
C LYS A 225 0.51 20.71 -14.27
N GLU A 226 0.76 20.16 -15.44
CA GLU A 226 -0.23 19.48 -16.29
C GLU A 226 -0.72 18.19 -15.62
N GLU A 227 0.21 17.36 -15.12
CA GLU A 227 -0.14 16.15 -14.37
C GLU A 227 -0.91 16.49 -13.09
N THR A 228 -0.49 17.54 -12.38
CA THR A 228 -1.17 18.02 -11.18
C THR A 228 -2.58 18.50 -11.50
N PHE A 229 -2.76 19.22 -12.64
CA PHE A 229 -4.08 19.62 -13.08
C PHE A 229 -5.02 18.43 -13.33
N GLU A 230 -4.53 17.39 -14.00
CA GLU A 230 -5.33 16.18 -14.23
C GLU A 230 -5.68 15.46 -12.90
N ILE A 231 -4.76 15.44 -11.93
CA ILE A 231 -5.02 14.91 -10.59
C ILE A 231 -6.14 15.71 -9.92
N LEU A 232 -6.02 17.05 -9.85
CA LEU A 232 -7.02 17.92 -9.23
C LEU A 232 -8.38 17.80 -9.92
N LYS A 233 -8.39 17.75 -11.26
CA LYS A 233 -9.60 17.53 -12.05
C LYS A 233 -10.28 16.21 -11.71
N GLY A 234 -9.51 15.16 -11.48
CA GLY A 234 -10.06 13.85 -11.15
C GLY A 234 -10.63 13.75 -9.74
N ILE A 235 -10.11 14.53 -8.78
CA ILE A 235 -10.60 14.53 -7.40
C ILE A 235 -11.60 15.64 -7.11
N LYS A 236 -11.74 16.66 -7.98
CA LYS A 236 -12.60 17.82 -7.74
C LYS A 236 -14.05 17.46 -7.40
N CYS A 237 -14.63 16.43 -8.08
CA CYS A 237 -16.00 16.01 -7.81
C CYS A 237 -16.21 15.57 -6.35
N TYR A 238 -15.19 15.00 -5.72
CA TYR A 238 -15.25 14.64 -4.31
C TYR A 238 -15.37 15.89 -3.41
N TYR A 239 -14.56 16.90 -3.66
CA TYR A 239 -14.61 18.17 -2.92
C TYR A 239 -15.88 18.98 -3.24
N GLU A 240 -16.30 19.03 -4.50
CA GLU A 240 -17.55 19.68 -4.91
C GLU A 240 -18.75 19.08 -4.18
N ASN A 241 -18.83 17.75 -4.07
CA ASN A 241 -19.92 17.09 -3.37
C ASN A 241 -19.86 17.29 -1.85
N PHE A 242 -18.66 17.27 -1.28
CA PHE A 242 -18.48 17.44 0.17
C PHE A 242 -18.79 18.86 0.64
N HIS A 243 -18.35 19.87 -0.12
CA HIS A 243 -18.52 21.28 0.22
C HIS A 243 -19.75 21.93 -0.42
N HIS A 244 -20.51 21.19 -1.25
CA HIS A 244 -21.66 21.71 -2.00
C HIS A 244 -21.35 22.94 -2.87
N ILE A 245 -20.18 22.94 -3.52
CA ILE A 245 -19.70 23.98 -4.42
C ILE A 245 -19.42 23.45 -5.81
N LYS A 246 -19.17 24.35 -6.78
CA LYS A 246 -18.67 23.99 -8.10
C LYS A 246 -17.30 24.60 -8.32
N ILE A 247 -16.37 23.80 -8.82
CA ILE A 247 -14.98 24.18 -9.11
C ILE A 247 -14.76 24.11 -10.62
N SER A 248 -14.51 25.26 -11.26
CA SER A 248 -14.22 25.29 -12.69
C SER A 248 -12.77 24.89 -12.97
N ASP A 249 -12.51 24.37 -14.17
CA ASP A 249 -11.16 24.03 -14.61
C ASP A 249 -10.25 25.27 -14.66
N THR A 250 -10.82 26.46 -14.88
CA THR A 250 -10.09 27.74 -14.84
C THR A 250 -9.55 28.03 -13.45
N ILE A 251 -10.39 27.83 -12.41
CA ILE A 251 -9.97 28.00 -11.00
C ILE A 251 -8.82 27.03 -10.66
N LEU A 252 -8.88 25.76 -11.11
CA LEU A 252 -7.81 24.80 -10.86
C LEU A 252 -6.47 25.26 -11.49
N LYS A 253 -6.50 25.80 -12.70
CA LYS A 253 -5.29 26.34 -13.36
C LYS A 253 -4.73 27.56 -12.62
N GLU A 254 -5.59 28.47 -12.18
CA GLU A 254 -5.17 29.62 -11.38
C GLU A 254 -4.59 29.17 -10.04
N LEU A 255 -5.21 28.22 -9.36
CA LEU A 255 -4.72 27.65 -8.11
C LEU A 255 -3.29 27.12 -8.27
N ILE A 256 -3.03 26.30 -9.31
CA ILE A 256 -1.69 25.77 -9.59
C ILE A 256 -0.67 26.88 -9.79
N ASN A 257 -1.02 27.94 -10.52
CA ASN A 257 -0.12 29.08 -10.73
C ASN A 257 0.16 29.85 -9.43
N LEU A 258 -0.86 30.08 -8.60
CA LEU A 258 -0.72 30.77 -7.32
C LEU A 258 0.15 29.97 -6.34
N VAL A 259 -0.09 28.65 -6.19
CA VAL A 259 0.73 27.84 -5.30
C VAL A 259 2.17 27.71 -5.79
N ASP A 260 2.39 27.71 -7.11
CA ASP A 260 3.73 27.72 -7.66
C ASP A 260 4.50 29.02 -7.37
N GLN A 261 3.82 30.14 -7.34
CA GLN A 261 4.42 31.44 -6.98
C GLN A 261 4.72 31.58 -5.49
N HIS A 262 3.82 31.11 -4.63
CA HIS A 262 3.84 31.42 -3.20
C HIS A 262 4.32 30.27 -2.31
N ILE A 263 4.19 29.00 -2.75
CA ILE A 263 4.59 27.83 -1.96
C ILE A 263 5.87 27.21 -2.55
N LYS A 264 7.03 27.50 -1.95
CA LYS A 264 8.34 27.04 -2.46
C LYS A 264 8.90 25.82 -1.75
N ASN A 265 8.41 25.49 -0.56
CA ASN A 265 8.93 24.43 0.31
C ASN A 265 8.12 23.12 0.26
N ARG A 266 7.26 22.96 -0.75
CA ARG A 266 6.50 21.74 -1.00
C ARG A 266 6.58 21.35 -2.47
N THR A 267 6.34 20.06 -2.75
CA THR A 267 6.35 19.49 -4.09
C THR A 267 4.94 19.20 -4.60
N TYR A 268 4.78 19.13 -5.91
CA TYR A 268 3.55 18.66 -6.53
C TYR A 268 3.39 17.14 -6.35
N PRO A 269 2.15 16.65 -6.14
CA PRO A 269 0.89 17.39 -6.12
C PRO A 269 0.49 17.97 -4.74
N ASP A 270 1.25 17.70 -3.66
CA ASP A 270 0.89 18.06 -2.27
C ASP A 270 0.74 19.59 -2.06
N LYS A 271 1.44 20.39 -2.83
CA LYS A 271 1.37 21.86 -2.69
C LYS A 271 0.13 22.49 -3.34
N ALA A 272 -0.68 21.74 -4.13
CA ALA A 272 -1.81 22.26 -4.90
C ALA A 272 -3.20 22.00 -4.28
#